data_2efc0b2a79ea70dc5378b09d6726754f
#
_entry.id   2efc0b2a79ea70dc5378b09d6726754f
#
_cell.length_a   1.000
_cell.length_b   1.000
_cell.length_c   1.000
_cell.angle_alpha   90.00
_cell.angle_beta   90.00
_cell.angle_gamma   90.00
#
_symmetry.space_group_name_H-M   'P 1'
#
loop_
_entity.id
_entity.type
_entity.pdbx_description
1 polymer ?
#
loop_
_entity_poly.entity_id
_entity_poly.type
_entity_poly.pdbx_seq_one_letter_code
_entity_poly.pdbx_strand_id
1 'polypeptide(L)'
;KGFDNGPLFKNLNLLLEVGEKLAVLATNGVGKSTLLKTLVGDLQPDSGTVKWSENARIGYYAQDHEYEFENDLTVFEWMSQWKQEGDDEQAVRSILGRLLFSQDDIKKPAKVLSGGEKGRMLFGKLMMQKPNILIMDEPTNHLDMESIESLNMALELYQGTLIFVSHDREFVSSLATRILEITP
;
A
#
# COMPACT_ATOMS: atom_id res chain seq x y z
N LYS A 1 20.22 -7.71 -1.68
CA LYS A 1 20.39 -6.26 -1.82
C LYS A 1 21.25 -5.71 -0.68
N GLY A 2 22.21 -4.85 -0.96
CA GLY A 2 23.07 -4.23 0.02
C GLY A 2 23.40 -2.80 -0.36
N PHE A 3 24.07 -2.13 0.55
CA PHE A 3 24.60 -0.78 0.40
C PHE A 3 26.07 -0.79 0.87
N ASP A 4 26.67 0.36 1.08
CA ASP A 4 28.08 0.48 1.44
C ASP A 4 28.53 -0.39 2.62
N ASN A 5 27.59 -0.72 3.52
CA ASN A 5 27.85 -1.55 4.71
C ASN A 5 27.60 -3.06 4.49
N GLY A 6 27.44 -3.49 3.25
CA GLY A 6 27.18 -4.90 2.92
C GLY A 6 25.71 -5.21 2.63
N PRO A 7 25.40 -6.47 2.33
CA PRO A 7 24.03 -6.84 1.97
C PRO A 7 23.06 -6.76 3.16
N LEU A 8 21.87 -6.20 2.92
CA LEU A 8 20.81 -6.13 3.92
C LEU A 8 20.13 -7.48 4.13
N PHE A 9 20.06 -8.30 3.09
CA PHE A 9 19.53 -9.66 3.16
C PHE A 9 20.14 -10.53 2.07
N LYS A 10 20.25 -11.82 2.38
CA LYS A 10 20.84 -12.84 1.49
C LYS A 10 19.94 -14.07 1.41
N ASN A 11 20.08 -14.81 0.33
CA ASN A 11 19.44 -16.12 0.17
C ASN A 11 17.93 -16.08 0.32
N LEU A 12 17.30 -14.95 -0.02
CA LEU A 12 15.85 -14.84 -0.01
C LEU A 12 15.27 -15.57 -1.22
N ASN A 13 14.52 -16.64 -0.94
CA ASN A 13 13.78 -17.38 -1.94
C ASN A 13 12.33 -17.42 -1.52
N LEU A 14 11.45 -16.86 -2.36
CA LEU A 14 10.04 -16.73 -2.05
C LEU A 14 9.21 -17.00 -3.30
N LEU A 15 8.22 -17.86 -3.16
CA LEU A 15 7.20 -18.09 -4.15
C LEU A 15 5.85 -17.76 -3.52
N LEU A 16 5.11 -16.83 -4.12
CA LEU A 16 3.77 -16.46 -3.69
C LEU A 16 2.73 -16.92 -4.70
N GLU A 17 1.65 -17.48 -4.19
CA GLU A 17 0.50 -17.85 -4.98
C GLU A 17 -0.58 -16.76 -4.88
N VAL A 18 -1.50 -16.76 -5.84
CA VAL A 18 -2.62 -15.82 -5.88
C VAL A 18 -3.46 -15.92 -4.60
N GLY A 19 -3.76 -14.78 -4.02
CA GLY A 19 -4.60 -14.70 -2.83
C GLY A 19 -3.85 -14.80 -1.50
N GLU A 20 -2.55 -15.09 -1.52
CA GLU A 20 -1.76 -15.08 -0.28
C GLU A 20 -1.58 -13.67 0.26
N LYS A 21 -1.56 -13.55 1.58
CA LYS A 21 -1.33 -12.29 2.29
C LYS A 21 -0.07 -12.44 3.13
N LEU A 22 1.04 -11.92 2.60
CA LEU A 22 2.36 -12.03 3.19
C LEU A 22 2.69 -10.81 4.04
N ALA A 23 2.93 -11.02 5.34
CA ALA A 23 3.52 -10.00 6.21
C ALA A 23 5.04 -10.15 6.23
N VAL A 24 5.76 -9.05 6.08
CA VAL A 24 7.21 -8.99 6.19
C VAL A 24 7.57 -8.39 7.54
N LEU A 25 8.31 -9.13 8.35
CA LEU A 25 8.76 -8.72 9.67
C LEU A 25 10.29 -8.68 9.73
N ALA A 26 10.83 -7.69 10.44
CA ALA A 26 12.25 -7.61 10.74
C ALA A 26 12.44 -6.94 12.10
N THR A 27 13.43 -7.41 12.85
CA THR A 27 13.67 -6.97 14.23
C THR A 27 14.07 -5.51 14.35
N ASN A 28 14.73 -4.95 13.36
CA ASN A 28 15.30 -3.59 13.39
C ASN A 28 14.70 -2.62 12.37
N GLY A 29 13.68 -3.01 11.63
CA GLY A 29 13.08 -2.18 10.59
C GLY A 29 13.93 -1.97 9.34
N VAL A 30 15.22 -2.25 9.41
CA VAL A 30 16.15 -2.06 8.30
C VAL A 30 15.94 -3.15 7.24
N GLY A 31 15.83 -2.72 6.00
CA GLY A 31 15.69 -3.63 4.86
C GLY A 31 14.27 -3.91 4.41
N LYS A 32 13.25 -3.66 5.25
CA LYS A 32 11.84 -3.92 4.87
C LYS A 32 11.40 -3.06 3.70
N SER A 33 11.55 -1.74 3.80
CA SER A 33 11.22 -0.83 2.69
C SER A 33 12.08 -1.08 1.47
N THR A 34 13.35 -1.41 1.66
CA THR A 34 14.27 -1.78 0.56
C THR A 34 13.77 -3.04 -0.16
N LEU A 35 13.32 -4.04 0.59
CA LEU A 35 12.74 -5.24 0.00
C LEU A 35 11.50 -4.90 -0.84
N LEU A 36 10.57 -4.12 -0.29
CA LEU A 36 9.37 -3.74 -1.01
C LEU A 36 9.69 -2.95 -2.28
N LYS A 37 10.60 -1.99 -2.21
CA LYS A 37 11.07 -1.22 -3.38
C LYS A 37 11.74 -2.11 -4.43
N THR A 38 12.43 -3.14 -4.00
CA THR A 38 13.01 -4.12 -4.92
C THR A 38 11.92 -4.93 -5.62
N LEU A 39 10.89 -5.33 -4.88
CA LEU A 39 9.76 -6.08 -5.43
C LEU A 39 8.97 -5.27 -6.47
N VAL A 40 8.76 -3.98 -6.24
CA VAL A 40 8.03 -3.13 -7.20
C VAL A 40 8.89 -2.65 -8.37
N GLY A 41 10.20 -2.85 -8.32
CA GLY A 41 11.12 -2.49 -9.40
C GLY A 41 11.80 -1.12 -9.24
N ASP A 42 11.55 -0.41 -8.15
CA ASP A 42 12.21 0.88 -7.87
C ASP A 42 13.70 0.72 -7.58
N LEU A 43 14.08 -0.45 -7.06
CA LEU A 43 15.48 -0.81 -6.81
C LEU A 43 15.79 -2.15 -7.49
N GLN A 44 16.99 -2.26 -8.03
CA GLN A 44 17.46 -3.52 -8.60
C GLN A 44 18.17 -4.36 -7.53
N PRO A 45 17.97 -5.68 -7.50
CA PRO A 45 18.75 -6.55 -6.62
C PRO A 45 20.21 -6.59 -7.10
N ASP A 46 21.12 -6.76 -6.16
CA ASP A 46 22.56 -6.91 -6.50
C ASP A 46 22.81 -8.25 -7.21
N SER A 47 22.04 -9.27 -6.85
CA SER A 47 22.02 -10.58 -7.49
C SER A 47 20.63 -11.20 -7.32
N GLY A 48 20.34 -12.20 -8.14
CA GLY A 48 19.04 -12.84 -8.14
C GLY A 48 18.03 -12.11 -9.03
N THR A 49 16.80 -12.59 -9.02
CA THR A 49 15.73 -12.07 -9.87
C THR A 49 14.41 -11.89 -9.11
N VAL A 50 13.66 -10.90 -9.53
CA VAL A 50 12.25 -10.73 -9.13
C VAL A 50 11.41 -10.93 -10.38
N LYS A 51 10.45 -11.86 -10.31
CA LYS A 51 9.59 -12.17 -11.45
C LYS A 51 8.13 -12.17 -11.02
N TRP A 52 7.31 -11.44 -11.77
CA TRP A 52 5.86 -11.41 -11.63
C TRP A 52 5.18 -12.15 -12.78
N SER A 53 3.95 -12.59 -12.56
CA SER A 53 3.16 -13.17 -13.65
C SER A 53 2.83 -12.10 -14.71
N GLU A 54 2.56 -12.53 -15.93
CA GLU A 54 2.25 -11.62 -17.06
C GLU A 54 1.05 -10.72 -16.78
N ASN A 55 0.09 -11.19 -15.99
CA ASN A 55 -1.13 -10.45 -15.67
C ASN A 55 -1.01 -9.61 -14.39
N ALA A 56 0.19 -9.51 -13.79
CA ALA A 56 0.38 -8.77 -12.55
C ALA A 56 0.15 -7.27 -12.76
N ARG A 57 -0.75 -6.72 -11.94
CA ARG A 57 -0.98 -5.27 -11.84
C ARG A 57 -0.74 -4.89 -10.39
N ILE A 58 0.36 -4.21 -10.15
CA ILE A 58 0.85 -3.91 -8.80
C ILE A 58 0.39 -2.53 -8.40
N GLY A 59 -0.30 -2.45 -7.25
CA GLY A 59 -0.55 -1.21 -6.55
C GLY A 59 0.44 -1.08 -5.40
N TYR A 60 1.12 0.05 -5.30
CA TYR A 60 2.13 0.27 -4.28
C TYR A 60 1.76 1.44 -3.36
N TYR A 61 1.68 1.15 -2.07
CA TYR A 61 1.47 2.14 -1.01
C TYR A 61 2.82 2.38 -0.32
N ALA A 62 3.52 3.44 -0.70
CA ALA A 62 4.82 3.79 -0.16
C ALA A 62 4.70 4.40 1.24
N GLN A 63 5.74 4.25 2.06
CA GLN A 63 5.82 4.87 3.38
C GLN A 63 5.83 6.40 3.29
N ASP A 64 6.58 6.95 2.34
CA ASP A 64 6.62 8.39 2.05
C ASP A 64 5.84 8.69 0.77
N HIS A 65 4.78 9.48 0.87
CA HIS A 65 3.86 9.77 -0.21
C HIS A 65 3.38 11.23 -0.23
N GLU A 66 3.97 12.10 0.58
CA GLU A 66 3.58 13.53 0.68
C GLU A 66 3.63 14.22 -0.68
N TYR A 67 4.59 13.89 -1.51
CA TYR A 67 4.76 14.49 -2.83
C TYR A 67 3.54 14.32 -3.76
N GLU A 68 2.73 13.32 -3.54
CA GLU A 68 1.54 13.08 -4.36
C GLU A 68 0.44 14.13 -4.14
N PHE A 69 0.53 14.89 -3.06
CA PHE A 69 -0.44 15.91 -2.67
C PHE A 69 0.04 17.34 -2.88
N GLU A 70 1.19 17.53 -3.49
CA GLU A 70 1.78 18.84 -3.78
C GLU A 70 1.19 19.45 -5.06
N ASN A 71 -0.14 19.68 -5.05
CA ASN A 71 -0.87 20.27 -6.18
C ASN A 71 -2.08 21.05 -5.66
N ASP A 72 -2.79 21.73 -6.55
CA ASP A 72 -3.94 22.56 -6.20
C ASP A 72 -5.29 21.88 -6.43
N LEU A 73 -5.30 20.55 -6.53
CA LEU A 73 -6.53 19.79 -6.72
C LEU A 73 -7.35 19.69 -5.44
N THR A 74 -8.67 19.71 -5.57
CA THR A 74 -9.55 19.33 -4.47
C THR A 74 -9.47 17.81 -4.23
N VAL A 75 -9.98 17.36 -3.09
CA VAL A 75 -10.06 15.91 -2.77
C VAL A 75 -10.77 15.16 -3.90
N PHE A 76 -11.91 15.68 -4.36
CA PHE A 76 -12.66 15.06 -5.45
C PHE A 76 -11.87 15.01 -6.76
N GLU A 77 -11.25 16.12 -7.15
CA GLU A 77 -10.44 16.21 -8.38
C GLU A 77 -9.23 15.28 -8.31
N TRP A 78 -8.56 15.23 -7.16
CA TRP A 78 -7.42 14.36 -6.96
C TRP A 78 -7.80 12.88 -7.16
N MET A 79 -8.88 12.44 -6.53
CA MET A 79 -9.35 11.05 -6.66
C MET A 79 -9.82 10.75 -8.09
N SER A 80 -10.42 11.73 -8.76
CA SER A 80 -10.93 11.58 -10.14
C SER A 80 -9.85 11.28 -11.17
N GLN A 81 -8.58 11.62 -10.89
CA GLN A 81 -7.45 11.28 -11.76
C GLN A 81 -7.30 9.77 -11.99
N TRP A 82 -7.79 8.97 -11.05
CA TRP A 82 -7.57 7.51 -11.03
C TRP A 82 -8.76 6.73 -11.60
N LYS A 83 -9.73 7.40 -12.17
CA LYS A 83 -10.86 6.75 -12.83
C LYS A 83 -10.38 5.81 -13.94
N GLN A 84 -10.98 4.63 -13.98
CA GLN A 84 -10.75 3.66 -15.04
C GLN A 84 -11.90 3.75 -16.06
N GLU A 85 -11.76 3.05 -17.16
CA GLU A 85 -12.83 2.98 -18.17
C GLU A 85 -14.14 2.50 -17.52
N GLY A 86 -15.22 3.24 -17.75
CA GLY A 86 -16.53 2.95 -17.18
C GLY A 86 -16.81 3.60 -15.83
N ASP A 87 -15.81 4.19 -15.18
CA ASP A 87 -16.03 4.91 -13.93
C ASP A 87 -16.62 6.31 -14.17
N ASP A 88 -17.63 6.65 -13.41
CA ASP A 88 -18.28 7.97 -13.43
C ASP A 88 -17.99 8.75 -12.13
N GLU A 89 -18.58 9.94 -11.99
CA GLU A 89 -18.45 10.73 -10.78
C GLU A 89 -19.01 10.03 -9.55
N GLN A 90 -20.05 9.21 -9.73
CA GLN A 90 -20.64 8.47 -8.62
C GLN A 90 -19.68 7.40 -8.10
N ALA A 91 -18.89 6.78 -8.95
CA ALA A 91 -17.84 5.84 -8.53
C ALA A 91 -16.80 6.53 -7.64
N VAL A 92 -16.37 7.74 -8.00
CA VAL A 92 -15.44 8.55 -7.20
C VAL A 92 -16.07 8.90 -5.84
N ARG A 93 -17.30 9.37 -5.83
CA ARG A 93 -18.02 9.73 -4.60
C ARG A 93 -18.23 8.52 -3.69
N SER A 94 -18.51 7.37 -4.25
CA SER A 94 -18.69 6.13 -3.49
C SER A 94 -17.40 5.72 -2.77
N ILE A 95 -16.27 5.80 -3.45
CA ILE A 95 -14.97 5.49 -2.84
C ILE A 95 -14.63 6.48 -1.73
N LEU A 96 -14.80 7.78 -1.98
CA LEU A 96 -14.55 8.80 -0.97
C LEU A 96 -15.45 8.63 0.26
N GLY A 97 -16.73 8.29 0.07
CA GLY A 97 -17.65 8.00 1.17
C GLY A 97 -17.21 6.80 2.01
N ARG A 98 -16.75 5.73 1.37
CA ARG A 98 -16.19 4.55 2.05
C ARG A 98 -14.94 4.89 2.86
N LEU A 99 -14.20 5.90 2.43
CA LEU A 99 -12.99 6.39 3.10
C LEU A 99 -13.31 7.46 4.16
N LEU A 100 -14.59 7.65 4.51
CA LEU A 100 -15.06 8.55 5.55
C LEU A 100 -14.92 10.05 5.20
N PHE A 101 -14.87 10.39 3.92
CA PHE A 101 -14.92 11.79 3.48
C PHE A 101 -16.37 12.24 3.26
N SER A 102 -16.73 13.35 3.90
CA SER A 102 -18.07 13.94 3.75
C SER A 102 -18.21 14.72 2.44
N GLN A 103 -19.43 15.13 2.13
CA GLN A 103 -19.72 16.00 0.97
C GLN A 103 -18.96 17.33 1.02
N ASP A 104 -18.71 17.86 2.22
CA ASP A 104 -17.94 19.09 2.39
C ASP A 104 -16.43 18.83 2.29
N ASP A 105 -15.98 17.67 2.79
CA ASP A 105 -14.57 17.30 2.75
C ASP A 105 -14.04 17.16 1.32
N ILE A 106 -14.84 16.65 0.40
CA ILE A 106 -14.41 16.42 -0.99
C ILE A 106 -14.14 17.72 -1.77
N LYS A 107 -14.62 18.85 -1.27
CA LYS A 107 -14.42 20.18 -1.86
C LYS A 107 -13.14 20.86 -1.36
N LYS A 108 -12.53 20.35 -0.31
CA LYS A 108 -11.30 20.91 0.26
C LYS A 108 -10.09 20.60 -0.64
N PRO A 109 -9.05 21.47 -0.61
CA PRO A 109 -7.78 21.14 -1.28
C PRO A 109 -7.16 19.87 -0.67
N ALA A 110 -6.68 18.97 -1.52
CA ALA A 110 -6.06 17.73 -1.05
C ALA A 110 -4.77 17.98 -0.23
N LYS A 111 -4.05 19.04 -0.56
CA LYS A 111 -2.79 19.40 0.13
C LYS A 111 -2.95 19.75 1.61
N VAL A 112 -4.15 20.16 2.06
CA VAL A 112 -4.39 20.53 3.47
C VAL A 112 -4.83 19.35 4.34
N LEU A 113 -4.98 18.17 3.77
CA LEU A 113 -5.36 16.98 4.50
C LEU A 113 -4.30 16.57 5.53
N SER A 114 -4.72 15.94 6.62
CA SER A 114 -3.81 15.35 7.61
C SER A 114 -3.09 14.14 7.01
N GLY A 115 -2.03 13.66 7.69
CA GLY A 115 -1.32 12.46 7.28
C GLY A 115 -2.22 11.23 7.18
N GLY A 116 -3.12 11.03 8.14
CA GLY A 116 -4.10 9.94 8.11
C GLY A 116 -5.10 10.05 6.96
N GLU A 117 -5.59 11.26 6.70
CA GLU A 117 -6.49 11.52 5.58
C GLU A 117 -5.80 11.28 4.24
N LYS A 118 -4.55 11.72 4.08
CA LYS A 118 -3.74 11.43 2.89
C LYS A 118 -3.53 9.93 2.69
N GLY A 119 -3.28 9.19 3.77
CA GLY A 119 -3.18 7.74 3.73
C GLY A 119 -4.46 7.08 3.21
N ARG A 120 -5.63 7.54 3.67
CA ARG A 120 -6.92 7.07 3.16
C ARG A 120 -7.11 7.40 1.68
N MET A 121 -6.70 8.58 1.25
CA MET A 121 -6.73 8.97 -0.17
C MET A 121 -5.88 8.04 -1.04
N LEU A 122 -4.68 7.70 -0.59
CA LEU A 122 -3.81 6.76 -1.32
C LEU A 122 -4.43 5.37 -1.41
N PHE A 123 -5.06 4.92 -0.35
CA PHE A 123 -5.78 3.65 -0.40
C PHE A 123 -6.94 3.71 -1.40
N GLY A 124 -7.68 4.81 -1.44
CA GLY A 124 -8.72 5.04 -2.44
C GLY A 124 -8.19 5.02 -3.87
N LYS A 125 -7.04 5.63 -4.12
CA LYS A 125 -6.33 5.56 -5.41
C LYS A 125 -6.09 4.10 -5.80
N LEU A 126 -5.59 3.29 -4.88
CA LEU A 126 -5.34 1.87 -5.13
C LEU A 126 -6.64 1.12 -5.43
N MET A 127 -7.71 1.41 -4.71
CA MET A 127 -9.03 0.81 -4.98
C MET A 127 -9.53 1.16 -6.39
N MET A 128 -9.36 2.42 -6.82
CA MET A 128 -9.74 2.87 -8.16
C MET A 128 -8.95 2.20 -9.27
N GLN A 129 -7.66 1.98 -9.05
CA GLN A 129 -6.76 1.34 -10.03
C GLN A 129 -7.00 -0.16 -10.15
N LYS A 130 -7.67 -0.78 -9.20
CA LYS A 130 -8.02 -2.21 -9.19
C LYS A 130 -6.83 -3.14 -9.42
N PRO A 131 -5.75 -3.02 -8.63
CA PRO A 131 -4.61 -3.92 -8.76
C PRO A 131 -4.98 -5.34 -8.30
N ASN A 132 -4.30 -6.35 -8.85
CA ASN A 132 -4.41 -7.72 -8.37
C ASN A 132 -3.30 -8.09 -7.38
N ILE A 133 -2.33 -7.20 -7.21
CA ILE A 133 -1.27 -7.32 -6.21
C ILE A 133 -1.15 -5.98 -5.49
N LEU A 134 -1.27 -5.99 -4.17
CA LEU A 134 -1.04 -4.83 -3.33
C LEU A 134 0.26 -5.00 -2.55
N ILE A 135 1.13 -3.98 -2.62
CA ILE A 135 2.35 -3.91 -1.81
C ILE A 135 2.23 -2.66 -0.96
N MET A 136 2.22 -2.83 0.37
CA MET A 136 1.95 -1.74 1.30
C MET A 136 3.04 -1.65 2.37
N ASP A 137 3.61 -0.44 2.52
CA ASP A 137 4.64 -0.17 3.51
C ASP A 137 4.07 0.67 4.66
N GLU A 138 3.87 0.03 5.82
CA GLU A 138 3.32 0.64 7.03
C GLU A 138 1.98 1.36 6.79
N PRO A 139 0.96 0.65 6.26
CA PRO A 139 -0.28 1.30 5.85
C PRO A 139 -1.11 1.85 7.02
N THR A 140 -0.84 1.41 8.25
CA THR A 140 -1.56 1.87 9.45
C THR A 140 -0.92 3.11 10.10
N ASN A 141 0.28 3.52 9.65
CA ASN A 141 0.93 4.71 10.18
C ASN A 141 0.08 5.96 9.98
N HIS A 142 -0.03 6.76 11.04
CA HIS A 142 -0.79 8.01 11.07
C HIS A 142 -2.32 7.84 10.93
N LEU A 143 -2.83 6.61 10.95
CA LEU A 143 -4.26 6.35 10.96
C LEU A 143 -4.80 6.29 12.39
N ASP A 144 -6.03 6.76 12.58
CA ASP A 144 -6.77 6.54 13.82
C ASP A 144 -7.35 5.11 13.87
N MET A 145 -7.89 4.72 15.01
CA MET A 145 -8.43 3.37 15.24
C MET A 145 -9.52 3.01 14.23
N GLU A 146 -10.44 3.93 13.98
CA GLU A 146 -11.54 3.70 13.03
C GLU A 146 -11.02 3.45 11.61
N SER A 147 -10.04 4.24 11.17
CA SER A 147 -9.43 4.09 9.85
C SER A 147 -8.64 2.77 9.74
N ILE A 148 -7.95 2.37 10.80
CA ILE A 148 -7.24 1.07 10.84
C ILE A 148 -8.22 -0.08 10.70
N GLU A 149 -9.34 -0.04 11.43
CA GLU A 149 -10.37 -1.08 11.36
C GLU A 149 -11.00 -1.14 9.95
N SER A 150 -11.29 0.00 9.36
CA SER A 150 -11.84 0.08 8.00
C SER A 150 -10.86 -0.49 6.96
N LEU A 151 -9.58 -0.14 7.07
CA LEU A 151 -8.53 -0.68 6.21
C LEU A 151 -8.41 -2.20 6.38
N ASN A 152 -8.40 -2.68 7.62
CA ASN A 152 -8.32 -4.10 7.92
C ASN A 152 -9.46 -4.87 7.26
N MET A 153 -10.70 -4.41 7.44
CA MET A 153 -11.87 -5.04 6.82
C MET A 153 -11.78 -5.08 5.29
N ALA A 154 -11.35 -4.00 4.68
CA ALA A 154 -11.19 -3.92 3.23
C ALA A 154 -10.14 -4.91 2.74
N LEU A 155 -9.01 -5.04 3.44
CA LEU A 155 -7.94 -5.96 3.07
C LEU A 155 -8.29 -7.43 3.35
N GLU A 156 -9.10 -7.70 4.37
CA GLU A 156 -9.63 -9.06 4.60
C GLU A 156 -10.49 -9.54 3.43
N LEU A 157 -11.29 -8.65 2.86
CA LEU A 157 -12.16 -8.94 1.72
C LEU A 157 -11.42 -8.91 0.38
N TYR A 158 -10.23 -8.37 0.34
CA TYR A 158 -9.44 -8.27 -0.88
C TYR A 158 -9.05 -9.66 -1.39
N GLN A 159 -9.39 -9.96 -2.63
CA GLN A 159 -9.19 -11.28 -3.24
C GLN A 159 -7.81 -11.44 -3.91
N GLY A 160 -7.08 -10.37 -4.08
CA GLY A 160 -5.75 -10.40 -4.68
C GLY A 160 -4.65 -10.78 -3.70
N THR A 161 -3.42 -10.72 -4.18
CA THR A 161 -2.23 -10.98 -3.37
C THR A 161 -1.82 -9.71 -2.62
N LEU A 162 -1.49 -9.84 -1.35
CA LEU A 162 -1.06 -8.73 -0.51
C LEU A 162 0.34 -9.02 0.05
N ILE A 163 1.24 -8.05 -0.07
CA ILE A 163 2.54 -8.06 0.61
C ILE A 163 2.61 -6.77 1.43
N PHE A 164 2.81 -6.88 2.73
CA PHE A 164 2.79 -5.70 3.57
C PHE A 164 3.81 -5.77 4.71
N VAL A 165 4.25 -4.58 5.13
CA VAL A 165 5.06 -4.37 6.33
C VAL A 165 4.21 -3.60 7.32
N SER A 166 4.12 -4.06 8.56
CA SER A 166 3.43 -3.36 9.63
C SER A 166 4.05 -3.68 10.99
N HIS A 167 4.07 -2.68 11.88
CA HIS A 167 4.41 -2.85 13.30
C HIS A 167 3.19 -3.14 14.17
N ASP A 168 1.99 -3.02 13.63
CA ASP A 168 0.74 -3.32 14.31
C ASP A 168 0.50 -4.82 14.34
N ARG A 169 0.67 -5.42 15.53
CA ARG A 169 0.56 -6.87 15.71
C ARG A 169 -0.84 -7.40 15.43
N GLU A 170 -1.86 -6.66 15.82
CA GLU A 170 -3.25 -7.05 15.58
C GLU A 170 -3.57 -7.04 14.09
N PHE A 171 -3.10 -6.01 13.40
CA PHE A 171 -3.24 -5.89 11.95
C PHE A 171 -2.57 -7.06 11.22
N VAL A 172 -1.34 -7.40 11.60
CA VAL A 172 -0.61 -8.55 11.05
C VAL A 172 -1.36 -9.86 11.33
N SER A 173 -1.77 -10.08 12.57
CA SER A 173 -2.44 -11.32 12.99
C SER A 173 -3.77 -11.54 12.28
N SER A 174 -4.52 -10.48 12.03
CA SER A 174 -5.83 -10.59 11.39
C SER A 174 -5.76 -10.82 9.88
N LEU A 175 -4.69 -10.38 9.23
CA LEU A 175 -4.57 -10.41 7.76
C LEU A 175 -3.63 -11.47 7.22
N ALA A 176 -2.48 -11.68 7.85
CA ALA A 176 -1.42 -12.48 7.27
C ALA A 176 -1.80 -13.97 7.19
N THR A 177 -1.70 -14.54 6.00
CA THR A 177 -1.76 -15.98 5.79
C THR A 177 -0.37 -16.60 5.80
N ARG A 178 0.66 -15.76 5.69
CA ARG A 178 2.05 -16.19 5.63
C ARG A 178 2.96 -15.07 6.16
N ILE A 179 4.05 -15.43 6.81
CA ILE A 179 4.99 -14.48 7.38
C ILE A 179 6.39 -14.74 6.82
N LEU A 180 7.04 -13.68 6.37
CA LEU A 180 8.46 -13.65 6.03
C LEU A 180 9.19 -12.87 7.11
N GLU A 181 10.06 -13.53 7.85
CA GLU A 181 10.86 -12.90 8.88
C GLU A 181 12.30 -12.71 8.37
N ILE A 182 12.79 -11.48 8.44
CA ILE A 182 14.17 -11.15 8.11
C ILE A 182 14.95 -11.09 9.42
N THR A 183 15.87 -12.05 9.59
CA THR A 183 16.73 -12.14 10.77
C THR A 183 18.16 -11.69 10.46
N PRO A 184 18.93 -11.24 11.47
CA PRO A 184 20.34 -10.86 11.31
C PRO A 184 21.21 -11.98 10.77
#